data_d362d274fdb0afe274c8a745a5aba2c3
#
_entry.id   d362d274fdb0afe274c8a745a5aba2c3
#
_cell.length_a   1.000
_cell.length_b   1.000
_cell.length_c   1.000
_cell.angle_alpha   90.00
_cell.angle_beta   90.00
_cell.angle_gamma   90.00
#
_symmetry.space_group_name_H-M   'P 1'
#
loop_
_entity.id
_entity.type
_entity.pdbx_description
1 polymer ?
#
loop_
_entity_poly.entity_id
_entity_poly.type
_entity_poly.pdbx_seq_one_letter_code
_entity_poly.pdbx_strand_id
1 'polypeptide(L)'
;MPIVRDAARWIFLAALIYAPWAYGGTTSASIQMINWLLLAAFILWVIELLISGRRPALPRLLLFLTCALVGIGGWMALNAKSIYDSDFYAFVPLWNLAPQLAGSVDYATSAAWMTRGALLLCGILFVVDLSQSNRWLLRLWYTIGLVAGSIAFLGLLQKATGARMIFWQEAPPWGATTFFATYYYHGNAGAYLNLVWPLTAGLAVRAFTTSSHPGMRALWMSMFILTLAAVAANTSRMAQLIALLLFIALCVKLGPTLLRNLSRIEKNIAIAGAIAILLTLVALGQATHLEQPLNRWQTVSERIPNDARWRASRVAISALPDVGFFGFGPGTFRVVFPSYNSVSINHVPGTWRFLHEDYLQTALEWGWVGSGLWGLLFFGGMVIAIRSYKKPWAQHWRPRRRLLQFFAIVALVGVALHALIDFPLQIASIQLYVATYLGLCWGGAAWQRSEVRGRGKEHGGQSSEDSRE
;
A
#
# COMPACT_ATOMS: atom_id res chain seq x y z
N MET A 1 12.97 27.55 9.09
CA MET A 1 12.34 26.35 9.65
C MET A 1 12.51 25.05 8.85
N PRO A 2 13.67 24.84 8.16
CA PRO A 2 13.90 23.59 7.43
C PRO A 2 13.98 22.37 8.36
N ILE A 3 14.45 22.54 9.60
CA ILE A 3 14.63 21.46 10.59
C ILE A 3 13.29 20.81 10.95
N VAL A 4 12.24 21.57 11.29
CA VAL A 4 10.92 21.02 11.65
C VAL A 4 10.30 20.24 10.48
N ARG A 5 10.39 20.80 9.27
CA ARG A 5 9.93 20.14 8.06
C ARG A 5 10.68 18.84 7.77
N ASP A 6 11.99 18.84 7.94
CA ASP A 6 12.80 17.64 7.70
C ASP A 6 12.56 16.60 8.81
N ALA A 7 12.34 17.01 10.07
CA ALA A 7 11.93 16.12 11.16
C ALA A 7 10.59 15.41 10.85
N ALA A 8 9.57 16.14 10.43
CA ALA A 8 8.29 15.56 10.03
C ALA A 8 8.45 14.48 8.94
N ARG A 9 9.31 14.75 7.97
CA ARG A 9 9.59 13.81 6.85
C ARG A 9 10.36 12.59 7.31
N TRP A 10 11.33 12.73 8.21
CA TRP A 10 12.05 11.59 8.78
C TRP A 10 11.17 10.71 9.63
N ILE A 11 10.26 11.28 10.45
CA ILE A 11 9.30 10.50 11.24
C ILE A 11 8.35 9.74 10.32
N PHE A 12 7.89 10.34 9.21
CA PHE A 12 7.08 9.63 8.23
C PHE A 12 7.84 8.47 7.58
N LEU A 13 9.12 8.65 7.23
CA LEU A 13 9.95 7.54 6.73
C LEU A 13 10.15 6.46 7.80
N ALA A 14 10.30 6.84 9.07
CA ALA A 14 10.37 5.89 10.17
C ALA A 14 9.08 5.07 10.32
N ALA A 15 7.89 5.68 10.12
CA ALA A 15 6.62 4.95 10.08
C ALA A 15 6.58 3.94 8.93
N LEU A 16 7.09 4.28 7.74
CA LEU A 16 7.20 3.36 6.60
C LEU A 16 8.17 2.19 6.87
N ILE A 17 9.24 2.41 7.62
CA ILE A 17 10.16 1.35 8.04
C ILE A 17 9.48 0.46 9.08
N TYR A 18 8.91 1.07 10.11
CA TYR A 18 8.32 0.36 11.25
C TYR A 18 7.13 -0.51 10.84
N ALA A 19 6.23 0.00 10.01
CA ALA A 19 4.95 -0.64 9.72
C ALA A 19 5.07 -2.10 9.21
N PRO A 20 5.88 -2.46 8.21
CA PRO A 20 6.03 -3.85 7.79
C PRO A 20 6.87 -4.67 8.77
N TRP A 21 7.85 -4.09 9.50
CA TRP A 21 8.68 -4.81 10.47
C TRP A 21 7.92 -5.19 11.73
N ALA A 22 6.98 -4.37 12.17
CA ALA A 22 6.17 -4.59 13.36
C ALA A 22 4.99 -5.53 13.07
N TYR A 23 5.27 -6.82 12.90
CA TYR A 23 4.28 -7.86 12.61
C TYR A 23 3.34 -7.50 11.44
N GLY A 24 3.89 -6.85 10.40
CA GLY A 24 3.12 -6.40 9.25
C GLY A 24 2.06 -5.35 9.58
N GLY A 25 2.12 -4.68 10.72
CA GLY A 25 1.11 -3.73 11.17
C GLY A 25 -0.24 -4.40 11.48
N THR A 26 -0.24 -5.65 11.98
CA THR A 26 -1.48 -6.42 12.23
C THR A 26 -1.87 -6.49 13.70
N THR A 27 -0.93 -6.25 14.61
CA THR A 27 -1.21 -6.21 16.06
C THR A 27 -1.72 -4.84 16.50
N SER A 28 -2.53 -4.80 17.57
CA SER A 28 -3.05 -3.53 18.10
C SER A 28 -1.92 -2.57 18.50
N ALA A 29 -0.85 -3.07 19.13
CA ALA A 29 0.31 -2.29 19.50
C ALA A 29 1.05 -1.71 18.28
N SER A 30 1.21 -2.51 17.21
CA SER A 30 1.84 -2.05 15.97
C SER A 30 1.01 -0.95 15.30
N ILE A 31 -0.31 -1.13 15.23
CA ILE A 31 -1.23 -0.15 14.65
C ILE A 31 -1.18 1.16 15.44
N GLN A 32 -1.19 1.07 16.78
CA GLN A 32 -1.14 2.24 17.65
C GLN A 32 0.17 3.02 17.48
N MET A 33 1.32 2.33 17.39
CA MET A 33 2.60 2.98 17.17
C MET A 33 2.67 3.65 15.79
N ILE A 34 2.14 2.99 14.72
CA ILE A 34 2.02 3.61 13.40
C ILE A 34 1.20 4.90 13.48
N ASN A 35 0.06 4.86 14.18
CA ASN A 35 -0.80 6.03 14.37
C ASN A 35 -0.06 7.17 15.09
N TRP A 36 0.72 6.87 16.15
CA TRP A 36 1.50 7.88 16.86
C TRP A 36 2.60 8.50 16.00
N LEU A 37 3.33 7.68 15.23
CA LEU A 37 4.35 8.18 14.31
C LEU A 37 3.74 9.09 13.23
N LEU A 38 2.61 8.69 12.66
CA LEU A 38 1.91 9.52 11.67
C LEU A 38 1.39 10.82 12.29
N LEU A 39 0.77 10.74 13.46
CA LEU A 39 0.27 11.93 14.18
C LEU A 39 1.41 12.91 14.46
N ALA A 40 2.53 12.44 14.98
CA ALA A 40 3.70 13.28 15.24
C ALA A 40 4.25 13.94 13.97
N ALA A 41 4.35 13.18 12.86
CA ALA A 41 4.78 13.71 11.58
C ALA A 41 3.84 14.83 11.09
N PHE A 42 2.52 14.64 11.22
CA PHE A 42 1.54 15.59 10.72
C PHE A 42 1.42 16.84 11.60
N ILE A 43 1.52 16.69 12.91
CA ILE A 43 1.58 17.85 13.82
C ILE A 43 2.79 18.74 13.45
N LEU A 44 3.98 18.15 13.28
CA LEU A 44 5.17 18.92 12.88
C LEU A 44 5.02 19.53 11.49
N TRP A 45 4.37 18.84 10.55
CA TRP A 45 4.10 19.37 9.22
C TRP A 45 3.15 20.57 9.28
N VAL A 46 2.05 20.47 10.04
CA VAL A 46 1.11 21.58 10.22
C VAL A 46 1.77 22.77 10.91
N ILE A 47 2.55 22.54 11.97
CA ILE A 47 3.33 23.57 12.65
C ILE A 47 4.27 24.27 11.64
N GLU A 48 4.99 23.51 10.80
CA GLU A 48 5.85 24.09 9.76
C GLU A 48 5.07 24.96 8.78
N LEU A 49 3.91 24.50 8.33
CA LEU A 49 3.06 25.26 7.41
C LEU A 49 2.57 26.57 8.02
N LEU A 50 2.14 26.53 9.28
CA LEU A 50 1.65 27.72 10.02
C LEU A 50 2.77 28.75 10.23
N ILE A 51 3.93 28.31 10.72
CA ILE A 51 5.05 29.21 11.02
C ILE A 51 5.68 29.78 9.73
N SER A 52 5.81 28.96 8.67
CA SER A 52 6.42 29.39 7.41
C SER A 52 5.49 30.19 6.50
N GLY A 53 4.20 30.19 6.76
CA GLY A 53 3.17 30.75 5.87
C GLY A 53 3.08 30.02 4.52
N ARG A 54 3.74 28.88 4.39
CA ARG A 54 3.80 28.09 3.14
C ARG A 54 2.46 27.39 2.89
N ARG A 55 1.99 27.49 1.67
CA ARG A 55 0.79 26.76 1.21
C ARG A 55 1.21 25.56 0.35
N PRO A 56 0.93 24.33 0.79
CA PRO A 56 1.23 23.14 -0.01
C PRO A 56 0.38 23.12 -1.28
N ALA A 57 0.95 22.64 -2.39
CA ALA A 57 0.25 22.56 -3.66
C ALA A 57 -0.64 21.30 -3.71
N LEU A 58 -1.74 21.30 -2.95
CA LEU A 58 -2.67 20.18 -2.88
C LEU A 58 -3.76 20.30 -3.96
N PRO A 59 -4.10 19.22 -4.69
CA PRO A 59 -5.23 19.20 -5.62
C PRO A 59 -6.55 19.41 -4.87
N ARG A 60 -7.40 20.32 -5.37
CA ARG A 60 -8.69 20.65 -4.73
C ARG A 60 -9.61 19.44 -4.59
N LEU A 61 -9.65 18.58 -5.62
CA LEU A 61 -10.46 17.36 -5.58
C LEU A 61 -9.98 16.41 -4.49
N LEU A 62 -8.66 16.25 -4.31
CA LEU A 62 -8.10 15.43 -3.22
C LEU A 62 -8.50 15.96 -1.86
N LEU A 63 -8.40 17.27 -1.64
CA LEU A 63 -8.85 17.90 -0.39
C LEU A 63 -10.34 17.65 -0.13
N PHE A 64 -11.18 17.85 -1.14
CA PHE A 64 -12.62 17.55 -1.03
C PHE A 64 -12.88 16.10 -0.64
N LEU A 65 -12.27 15.13 -1.35
CA LEU A 65 -12.43 13.70 -1.07
C LEU A 65 -11.96 13.34 0.34
N THR A 66 -10.82 13.89 0.76
CA THR A 66 -10.29 13.67 2.11
C THR A 66 -11.25 14.21 3.19
N CYS A 67 -11.71 15.45 3.04
CA CYS A 67 -12.64 16.06 3.98
C CYS A 67 -13.99 15.34 3.99
N ALA A 68 -14.50 14.92 2.84
CA ALA A 68 -15.76 14.18 2.74
C ALA A 68 -15.67 12.81 3.43
N LEU A 69 -14.60 12.04 3.21
CA LEU A 69 -14.40 10.75 3.86
C LEU A 69 -14.21 10.89 5.37
N VAL A 70 -13.42 11.87 5.83
CA VAL A 70 -13.25 12.12 7.26
C VAL A 70 -14.57 12.61 7.88
N GLY A 71 -15.31 13.48 7.18
CA GLY A 71 -16.60 14.01 7.63
C GLY A 71 -17.66 12.91 7.76
N ILE A 72 -17.85 12.10 6.72
CA ILE A 72 -18.85 11.01 6.73
C ILE A 72 -18.47 9.95 7.76
N GLY A 73 -17.23 9.44 7.73
CA GLY A 73 -16.82 8.39 8.66
C GLY A 73 -16.75 8.87 10.11
N GLY A 74 -16.32 10.12 10.33
CA GLY A 74 -16.35 10.77 11.64
C GLY A 74 -17.76 10.96 12.15
N TRP A 75 -18.69 11.43 11.30
CA TRP A 75 -20.12 11.51 11.63
C TRP A 75 -20.68 10.14 12.00
N MET A 76 -20.43 9.10 11.18
CA MET A 76 -20.90 7.74 11.46
C MET A 76 -20.41 7.23 12.82
N ALA A 77 -19.17 7.51 13.19
CA ALA A 77 -18.63 7.14 14.50
C ALA A 77 -19.29 7.94 15.63
N LEU A 78 -19.40 9.27 15.50
CA LEU A 78 -19.99 10.12 16.54
C LEU A 78 -21.47 9.89 16.75
N ASN A 79 -22.21 9.52 15.69
CA ASN A 79 -23.63 9.19 15.73
C ASN A 79 -23.89 7.69 15.85
N ALA A 80 -22.95 6.93 16.42
CA ALA A 80 -23.07 5.48 16.58
C ALA A 80 -24.26 5.11 17.46
N LYS A 81 -24.95 4.00 17.10
CA LYS A 81 -26.17 3.53 17.75
C LYS A 81 -25.92 2.67 18.98
N SER A 82 -24.74 2.03 19.03
CA SER A 82 -24.36 1.15 20.15
C SER A 82 -22.85 1.10 20.34
N ILE A 83 -22.46 0.51 21.46
CA ILE A 83 -21.08 0.14 21.80
C ILE A 83 -21.07 -1.27 22.36
N TYR A 84 -20.07 -2.08 21.99
CA TYR A 84 -19.88 -3.38 22.60
C TYR A 84 -19.36 -3.20 24.02
N ASP A 85 -20.09 -3.76 25.00
CA ASP A 85 -19.74 -3.80 26.40
C ASP A 85 -19.20 -5.20 26.74
N SER A 86 -17.95 -5.26 27.22
CA SER A 86 -17.29 -6.51 27.55
C SER A 86 -17.84 -7.16 28.82
N ASP A 87 -18.43 -6.39 29.74
CA ASP A 87 -18.94 -6.88 31.01
C ASP A 87 -20.29 -7.58 30.84
N PHE A 88 -21.09 -7.07 29.90
CA PHE A 88 -22.37 -7.67 29.53
C PHE A 88 -22.29 -8.62 28.33
N TYR A 89 -21.12 -8.72 27.65
CA TYR A 89 -20.96 -9.45 26.39
C TYR A 89 -22.03 -9.11 25.32
N ALA A 90 -22.47 -7.85 25.32
CA ALA A 90 -23.58 -7.39 24.49
C ALA A 90 -23.33 -5.99 23.91
N PHE A 91 -24.08 -5.65 22.88
CA PHE A 91 -24.14 -4.29 22.37
C PHE A 91 -25.13 -3.47 23.18
N VAL A 92 -24.61 -2.46 23.89
CA VAL A 92 -25.42 -1.54 24.69
C VAL A 92 -25.79 -0.33 23.83
N PRO A 93 -27.07 0.06 23.75
CA PRO A 93 -27.48 1.25 23.03
C PRO A 93 -26.80 2.50 23.54
N LEU A 94 -26.37 3.36 22.64
CA LEU A 94 -25.83 4.69 22.97
C LEU A 94 -26.88 5.76 22.70
N TRP A 95 -26.84 6.81 23.53
CA TRP A 95 -27.53 8.04 23.20
C TRP A 95 -26.77 8.70 22.03
N ASN A 96 -27.40 8.79 20.87
CA ASN A 96 -26.81 9.36 19.68
C ASN A 96 -27.32 10.78 19.38
N LEU A 97 -26.51 11.58 18.70
CA LEU A 97 -26.76 12.99 18.44
C LEU A 97 -28.02 13.22 17.58
N ALA A 98 -28.25 12.36 16.61
CA ALA A 98 -29.36 12.45 15.66
C ALA A 98 -29.89 11.04 15.32
N PRO A 99 -30.87 10.52 16.10
CA PRO A 99 -31.38 9.14 15.94
C PRO A 99 -31.94 8.81 14.56
N GLN A 100 -32.48 9.80 13.85
CA GLN A 100 -33.08 9.65 12.52
C GLN A 100 -32.01 9.58 11.40
N LEU A 101 -30.77 10.01 11.67
CA LEU A 101 -29.70 10.00 10.70
C LEU A 101 -28.87 8.73 10.79
N ALA A 102 -28.11 8.46 9.72
CA ALA A 102 -27.19 7.34 9.67
C ALA A 102 -26.13 7.45 10.77
N GLY A 103 -25.81 6.33 11.39
CA GLY A 103 -24.78 6.19 12.42
C GLY A 103 -24.24 4.77 12.41
N SER A 104 -23.01 4.60 12.91
CA SER A 104 -22.36 3.29 12.99
C SER A 104 -23.11 2.34 13.94
N VAL A 105 -23.03 1.06 13.65
CA VAL A 105 -23.54 0.02 14.56
C VAL A 105 -22.66 -0.18 15.79
N ASP A 106 -21.40 0.22 15.76
CA ASP A 106 -20.48 0.14 16.93
C ASP A 106 -19.51 1.32 16.97
N TYR A 107 -19.58 2.09 18.07
CA TYR A 107 -18.75 3.26 18.31
C TYR A 107 -17.26 2.92 18.37
N ALA A 108 -16.90 1.93 19.21
CA ALA A 108 -15.50 1.63 19.50
C ALA A 108 -14.73 1.20 18.23
N THR A 109 -15.34 0.34 17.43
CA THR A 109 -14.76 -0.12 16.16
C THR A 109 -14.62 1.02 15.16
N SER A 110 -15.68 1.83 14.98
CA SER A 110 -15.64 2.92 14.00
C SER A 110 -14.71 4.05 14.41
N ALA A 111 -14.65 4.41 15.68
CA ALA A 111 -13.71 5.41 16.18
C ALA A 111 -12.25 4.98 16.01
N ALA A 112 -11.93 3.73 16.33
CA ALA A 112 -10.60 3.16 16.14
C ALA A 112 -10.21 3.13 14.65
N TRP A 113 -11.14 2.71 13.78
CA TRP A 113 -10.91 2.69 12.34
C TRP A 113 -10.75 4.10 11.76
N MET A 114 -11.59 5.05 12.18
CA MET A 114 -11.53 6.44 11.72
C MET A 114 -10.26 7.17 12.18
N THR A 115 -9.76 6.88 13.39
CA THR A 115 -8.47 7.40 13.84
C THR A 115 -7.35 7.01 12.88
N ARG A 116 -7.26 5.73 12.52
CA ARG A 116 -6.30 5.24 11.53
C ARG A 116 -6.58 5.80 10.13
N GLY A 117 -7.83 5.75 9.68
CA GLY A 117 -8.25 6.21 8.36
C GLY A 117 -7.96 7.70 8.13
N ALA A 118 -8.24 8.57 9.10
CA ALA A 118 -7.93 9.99 9.02
C ALA A 118 -6.43 10.25 8.92
N LEU A 119 -5.60 9.54 9.70
CA LEU A 119 -4.15 9.65 9.61
C LEU A 119 -3.61 9.18 8.26
N LEU A 120 -4.16 8.10 7.69
CA LEU A 120 -3.77 7.64 6.35
C LEU A 120 -4.16 8.64 5.26
N LEU A 121 -5.35 9.24 5.35
CA LEU A 121 -5.80 10.30 4.45
C LEU A 121 -4.90 11.54 4.55
N CYS A 122 -4.53 11.97 5.77
CA CYS A 122 -3.51 12.99 5.98
C CYS A 122 -2.16 12.59 5.37
N GLY A 123 -1.80 11.29 5.44
CA GLY A 123 -0.60 10.75 4.81
C GLY A 123 -0.56 10.95 3.30
N ILE A 124 -1.70 10.80 2.61
CA ILE A 124 -1.80 11.10 1.19
C ILE A 124 -1.46 12.57 0.93
N LEU A 125 -2.06 13.50 1.69
CA LEU A 125 -1.80 14.94 1.56
C LEU A 125 -0.33 15.29 1.86
N PHE A 126 0.23 14.69 2.90
CA PHE A 126 1.63 14.87 3.29
C PHE A 126 2.59 14.42 2.18
N VAL A 127 2.33 13.26 1.57
CA VAL A 127 3.17 12.73 0.48
C VAL A 127 3.06 13.58 -0.78
N VAL A 128 1.88 14.15 -1.08
CA VAL A 128 1.74 15.15 -2.15
C VAL A 128 2.72 16.30 -1.93
N ASP A 129 2.79 16.86 -0.73
CA ASP A 129 3.72 17.94 -0.40
C ASP A 129 5.20 17.48 -0.39
N LEU A 130 5.50 16.33 0.23
CA LEU A 130 6.83 15.75 0.26
C LEU A 130 7.38 15.52 -1.15
N SER A 131 6.54 15.05 -2.09
CA SER A 131 6.89 14.71 -3.45
C SER A 131 7.32 15.91 -4.30
N GLN A 132 7.04 17.14 -3.86
CA GLN A 132 7.53 18.36 -4.52
C GLN A 132 9.06 18.47 -4.44
N SER A 133 9.69 17.90 -3.39
CA SER A 133 11.14 17.89 -3.23
C SER A 133 11.78 16.66 -3.88
N ASN A 134 12.60 16.90 -4.90
CA ASN A 134 13.35 15.82 -5.58
C ASN A 134 14.26 15.01 -4.64
N ARG A 135 14.83 15.66 -3.60
CA ARG A 135 15.69 15.02 -2.61
C ARG A 135 14.87 14.05 -1.74
N TRP A 136 13.72 14.49 -1.26
CA TRP A 136 12.86 13.70 -0.39
C TRP A 136 12.12 12.60 -1.14
N LEU A 137 11.74 12.85 -2.38
CA LEU A 137 11.19 11.83 -3.27
C LEU A 137 12.16 10.65 -3.46
N LEU A 138 13.45 10.95 -3.62
CA LEU A 138 14.47 9.90 -3.76
C LEU A 138 14.72 9.16 -2.44
N ARG A 139 14.74 9.88 -1.31
CA ARG A 139 14.84 9.26 0.02
C ARG A 139 13.66 8.33 0.29
N LEU A 140 12.45 8.78 -0.01
CA LEU A 140 11.23 7.96 0.11
C LEU A 140 11.37 6.66 -0.72
N TRP A 141 11.80 6.77 -1.97
CA TRP A 141 11.96 5.61 -2.83
C TRP A 141 13.03 4.64 -2.34
N TYR A 142 14.17 5.17 -1.88
CA TYR A 142 15.22 4.34 -1.27
C TYR A 142 14.76 3.66 0.02
N THR A 143 14.03 4.36 0.88
CA THR A 143 13.45 3.76 2.09
C THR A 143 12.54 2.60 1.74
N ILE A 144 11.60 2.78 0.81
CA ILE A 144 10.70 1.69 0.36
C ILE A 144 11.51 0.50 -0.18
N GLY A 145 12.51 0.74 -1.03
CA GLY A 145 13.32 -0.32 -1.63
C GLY A 145 14.17 -1.09 -0.62
N LEU A 146 14.78 -0.41 0.35
CA LEU A 146 15.59 -1.04 1.39
C LEU A 146 14.72 -1.86 2.35
N VAL A 147 13.58 -1.31 2.77
CA VAL A 147 12.62 -2.04 3.62
C VAL A 147 12.07 -3.25 2.89
N ALA A 148 11.72 -3.12 1.62
CA ALA A 148 11.26 -4.24 0.79
C ALA A 148 12.30 -5.38 0.74
N GLY A 149 13.55 -5.04 0.44
CA GLY A 149 14.63 -6.03 0.39
C GLY A 149 14.90 -6.68 1.74
N SER A 150 14.85 -5.91 2.85
CA SER A 150 15.07 -6.45 4.19
C SER A 150 13.96 -7.40 4.64
N ILE A 151 12.69 -7.09 4.36
CA ILE A 151 11.55 -7.99 4.63
C ILE A 151 11.62 -9.24 3.76
N ALA A 152 11.95 -9.08 2.48
CA ALA A 152 12.14 -10.21 1.58
C ALA A 152 13.27 -11.14 2.05
N PHE A 153 14.41 -10.57 2.43
CA PHE A 153 15.54 -11.33 2.97
C PHE A 153 15.15 -12.09 4.24
N LEU A 154 14.47 -11.44 5.18
CA LEU A 154 13.98 -12.09 6.40
C LEU A 154 13.06 -13.28 6.07
N GLY A 155 12.09 -13.09 5.17
CA GLY A 155 11.16 -14.15 4.78
C GLY A 155 11.86 -15.34 4.12
N LEU A 156 12.81 -15.10 3.23
CA LEU A 156 13.62 -16.14 2.61
C LEU A 156 14.52 -16.86 3.64
N LEU A 157 15.13 -16.12 4.56
CA LEU A 157 15.95 -16.67 5.63
C LEU A 157 15.13 -17.57 6.57
N GLN A 158 13.95 -17.12 6.99
CA GLN A 158 13.03 -17.91 7.80
C GLN A 158 12.61 -19.22 7.09
N LYS A 159 12.34 -19.15 5.79
CA LYS A 159 12.04 -20.34 4.99
C LYS A 159 13.23 -21.28 4.92
N ALA A 160 14.41 -20.79 4.61
CA ALA A 160 15.63 -21.58 4.48
C ALA A 160 16.05 -22.25 5.79
N THR A 161 15.76 -21.63 6.92
CA THR A 161 16.07 -22.17 8.27
C THR A 161 14.95 -22.99 8.91
N GLY A 162 13.84 -23.22 8.19
CA GLY A 162 12.71 -23.99 8.70
C GLY A 162 11.98 -23.34 9.88
N ALA A 163 11.96 -21.99 9.94
CA ALA A 163 11.25 -21.28 11.02
C ALA A 163 9.77 -21.67 11.04
N ARG A 164 9.24 -21.91 12.22
CA ARG A 164 7.83 -22.30 12.44
C ARG A 164 6.91 -21.12 12.70
N MET A 165 7.50 -19.97 13.09
CA MET A 165 6.80 -18.71 13.38
C MET A 165 7.67 -17.51 13.03
N ILE A 166 7.05 -16.33 13.01
CA ILE A 166 7.71 -15.03 12.83
C ILE A 166 8.85 -14.90 13.84
N PHE A 167 10.01 -14.43 13.41
CA PHE A 167 11.21 -14.24 14.24
C PHE A 167 11.65 -15.49 15.00
N TRP A 168 11.42 -16.69 14.43
CA TRP A 168 11.76 -18.00 15.05
C TRP A 168 11.09 -18.22 16.41
N GLN A 169 9.95 -17.57 16.68
CA GLN A 169 9.15 -17.82 17.87
C GLN A 169 8.60 -19.25 17.86
N GLU A 170 8.19 -19.74 19.02
CA GLU A 170 7.53 -21.02 19.15
C GLU A 170 6.16 -21.01 18.46
N ALA A 171 5.83 -22.10 17.78
CA ALA A 171 4.52 -22.24 17.15
C ALA A 171 3.45 -22.41 18.25
N PRO A 172 2.28 -21.75 18.10
CA PRO A 172 1.20 -21.91 19.06
C PRO A 172 0.68 -23.36 19.07
N PRO A 173 0.08 -23.82 20.18
CA PRO A 173 -0.40 -25.21 20.34
C PRO A 173 -1.41 -25.65 19.25
N TRP A 174 -2.13 -24.71 18.66
CA TRP A 174 -3.11 -24.98 17.60
C TRP A 174 -2.50 -25.13 16.19
N GLY A 175 -1.20 -25.18 16.06
CA GLY A 175 -0.49 -25.48 14.81
C GLY A 175 0.23 -24.31 14.18
N ALA A 176 0.99 -24.62 13.11
CA ALA A 176 1.77 -23.64 12.39
C ALA A 176 0.88 -22.68 11.61
N THR A 177 1.14 -21.38 11.74
CA THR A 177 0.50 -20.35 10.92
C THR A 177 1.10 -20.32 9.51
N THR A 178 0.34 -19.82 8.55
CA THR A 178 0.82 -19.63 7.16
C THR A 178 1.60 -18.33 7.03
N PHE A 179 2.49 -18.03 7.96
CA PHE A 179 3.25 -16.78 8.00
C PHE A 179 4.28 -16.68 6.84
N PHE A 180 4.67 -15.44 6.53
CA PHE A 180 5.85 -15.16 5.73
C PHE A 180 6.48 -13.83 6.20
N ALA A 181 7.77 -13.83 6.42
CA ALA A 181 8.52 -12.73 7.00
C ALA A 181 7.88 -12.26 8.33
N THR A 182 7.42 -11.04 8.39
CA THR A 182 6.80 -10.43 9.56
C THR A 182 5.27 -10.51 9.57
N TYR A 183 4.66 -11.14 8.57
CA TYR A 183 3.21 -11.22 8.43
C TYR A 183 2.68 -12.59 8.88
N TYR A 184 1.72 -12.60 9.81
CA TYR A 184 1.07 -13.83 10.27
C TYR A 184 0.31 -14.58 9.16
N TYR A 185 -0.12 -13.87 8.14
CA TYR A 185 -0.87 -14.44 7.03
C TYR A 185 -0.13 -14.21 5.71
N HIS A 186 0.15 -15.30 4.99
CA HIS A 186 0.90 -15.29 3.74
C HIS A 186 0.24 -14.44 2.64
N GLY A 187 -1.10 -14.29 2.64
CA GLY A 187 -1.82 -13.43 1.70
C GLY A 187 -1.42 -11.97 1.87
N ASN A 188 -1.37 -11.48 3.12
CA ASN A 188 -0.94 -10.12 3.43
C ASN A 188 0.53 -9.88 3.07
N ALA A 189 1.41 -10.85 3.37
CA ALA A 189 2.80 -10.79 2.95
C ALA A 189 2.93 -10.70 1.43
N GLY A 190 2.16 -11.51 0.70
CA GLY A 190 2.15 -11.51 -0.76
C GLY A 190 1.64 -10.18 -1.34
N ALA A 191 0.59 -9.61 -0.74
CA ALA A 191 0.07 -8.30 -1.13
C ALA A 191 1.11 -7.18 -0.89
N TYR A 192 1.78 -7.18 0.27
CA TYR A 192 2.88 -6.26 0.56
C TYR A 192 4.03 -6.42 -0.44
N LEU A 193 4.46 -7.64 -0.71
CA LEU A 193 5.52 -7.90 -1.69
C LEU A 193 5.13 -7.37 -3.09
N ASN A 194 3.88 -7.56 -3.53
CA ASN A 194 3.38 -7.02 -4.79
C ASN A 194 3.29 -5.49 -4.83
N LEU A 195 3.18 -4.84 -3.68
CA LEU A 195 3.30 -3.38 -3.60
C LEU A 195 4.73 -2.88 -3.76
N VAL A 196 5.73 -3.66 -3.33
CA VAL A 196 7.11 -3.14 -3.22
C VAL A 196 8.07 -3.65 -4.29
N TRP A 197 7.88 -4.89 -4.83
CA TRP A 197 8.80 -5.37 -5.86
C TRP A 197 8.80 -4.53 -7.15
N PRO A 198 7.69 -3.91 -7.62
CA PRO A 198 7.76 -3.01 -8.75
C PRO A 198 8.66 -1.79 -8.46
N LEU A 199 8.63 -1.28 -7.23
CA LEU A 199 9.47 -0.14 -6.83
C LEU A 199 10.95 -0.49 -6.79
N THR A 200 11.31 -1.70 -6.33
CA THR A 200 12.70 -2.20 -6.39
C THR A 200 13.16 -2.40 -7.83
N ALA A 201 12.29 -2.93 -8.72
CA ALA A 201 12.54 -2.99 -10.15
C ALA A 201 12.82 -1.60 -10.73
N GLY A 202 12.02 -0.61 -10.37
CA GLY A 202 12.22 0.78 -10.78
C GLY A 202 13.55 1.36 -10.31
N LEU A 203 13.99 1.05 -9.09
CA LEU A 203 15.31 1.44 -8.58
C LEU A 203 16.45 0.76 -9.35
N ALA A 204 16.30 -0.53 -9.67
CA ALA A 204 17.24 -1.25 -10.51
C ALA A 204 17.35 -0.60 -11.91
N VAL A 205 16.23 -0.39 -12.60
CA VAL A 205 16.20 0.30 -13.90
C VAL A 205 16.86 1.68 -13.80
N ARG A 206 16.53 2.47 -12.78
CA ARG A 206 17.15 3.77 -12.54
C ARG A 206 18.67 3.66 -12.36
N ALA A 207 19.15 2.69 -11.57
CA ALA A 207 20.58 2.51 -11.32
C ALA A 207 21.36 2.21 -12.62
N PHE A 208 20.78 1.44 -13.52
CA PHE A 208 21.40 1.16 -14.82
C PHE A 208 21.32 2.33 -15.80
N THR A 209 20.29 3.16 -15.73
CA THR A 209 20.08 4.27 -16.69
C THR A 209 20.78 5.58 -16.30
N THR A 210 21.10 5.80 -15.02
CA THR A 210 21.70 7.07 -14.55
C THR A 210 23.22 6.98 -14.30
N SER A 211 23.91 6.03 -14.89
CA SER A 211 25.37 5.85 -14.75
C SER A 211 25.86 5.78 -13.30
N SER A 212 25.04 5.26 -12.39
CA SER A 212 25.40 5.14 -10.99
C SER A 212 26.57 4.17 -10.78
N HIS A 213 27.21 4.30 -9.64
CA HIS A 213 28.31 3.46 -9.21
C HIS A 213 27.96 1.96 -9.33
N PRO A 214 28.88 1.05 -9.74
CA PRO A 214 28.62 -0.38 -9.87
C PRO A 214 27.96 -1.01 -8.62
N GLY A 215 28.41 -0.61 -7.42
CA GLY A 215 27.81 -1.07 -6.16
C GLY A 215 26.33 -0.71 -6.00
N MET A 216 25.90 0.46 -6.50
CA MET A 216 24.47 0.83 -6.48
C MET A 216 23.64 0.01 -7.47
N ARG A 217 24.21 -0.36 -8.61
CA ARG A 217 23.55 -1.27 -9.57
C ARG A 217 23.39 -2.66 -8.97
N ALA A 218 24.44 -3.18 -8.35
CA ALA A 218 24.41 -4.47 -7.65
C ALA A 218 23.38 -4.46 -6.51
N LEU A 219 23.38 -3.43 -5.66
CA LEU A 219 22.45 -3.29 -4.55
C LEU A 219 20.98 -3.35 -5.02
N TRP A 220 20.60 -2.49 -5.98
CA TRP A 220 19.21 -2.41 -6.39
C TRP A 220 18.76 -3.62 -7.21
N MET A 221 19.66 -4.24 -7.96
CA MET A 221 19.38 -5.50 -8.62
C MET A 221 19.18 -6.62 -7.60
N SER A 222 20.01 -6.71 -6.58
CA SER A 222 19.86 -7.70 -5.50
C SER A 222 18.53 -7.49 -4.74
N MET A 223 18.16 -6.24 -4.40
CA MET A 223 16.87 -5.95 -3.77
C MET A 223 15.68 -6.37 -4.64
N PHE A 224 15.76 -6.14 -5.95
CA PHE A 224 14.74 -6.59 -6.91
C PHE A 224 14.65 -8.12 -6.97
N ILE A 225 15.77 -8.82 -7.11
CA ILE A 225 15.82 -10.29 -7.15
C ILE A 225 15.27 -10.87 -5.85
N LEU A 226 15.71 -10.36 -4.69
CA LEU A 226 15.23 -10.81 -3.37
C LEU A 226 13.71 -10.64 -3.23
N THR A 227 13.16 -9.49 -3.61
CA THR A 227 11.72 -9.24 -3.49
C THR A 227 10.91 -10.14 -4.42
N LEU A 228 11.39 -10.40 -5.63
CA LEU A 228 10.72 -11.30 -6.57
C LEU A 228 10.82 -12.77 -6.12
N ALA A 229 11.99 -13.19 -5.64
CA ALA A 229 12.19 -14.52 -5.06
C ALA A 229 11.31 -14.74 -3.82
N ALA A 230 11.13 -13.71 -2.99
CA ALA A 230 10.24 -13.76 -1.84
C ALA A 230 8.76 -13.96 -2.25
N VAL A 231 8.31 -13.34 -3.36
CA VAL A 231 6.98 -13.62 -3.91
C VAL A 231 6.85 -15.08 -4.35
N ALA A 232 7.86 -15.62 -5.03
CA ALA A 232 7.87 -17.01 -5.48
C ALA A 232 7.86 -18.00 -4.30
N ALA A 233 8.65 -17.73 -3.26
CA ALA A 233 8.73 -18.54 -2.04
C ALA A 233 7.50 -18.41 -1.12
N ASN A 234 6.71 -17.35 -1.29
CA ASN A 234 5.46 -17.16 -0.56
C ASN A 234 4.41 -18.16 -1.04
N THR A 235 3.66 -18.74 -0.12
CA THR A 235 2.63 -19.74 -0.41
C THR A 235 1.29 -19.16 -0.90
N SER A 236 1.17 -17.84 -1.10
CA SER A 236 -0.03 -17.19 -1.64
C SER A 236 -0.09 -17.30 -3.17
N ARG A 237 -0.97 -18.18 -3.68
CA ARG A 237 -1.20 -18.35 -5.11
C ARG A 237 -1.60 -17.05 -5.83
N MET A 238 -2.49 -16.27 -5.19
CA MET A 238 -2.92 -15.01 -5.77
C MET A 238 -1.78 -13.99 -5.86
N ALA A 239 -0.92 -13.91 -4.84
CA ALA A 239 0.24 -13.05 -4.91
C ALA A 239 1.18 -13.44 -6.06
N GLN A 240 1.41 -14.73 -6.26
CA GLN A 240 2.24 -15.26 -7.36
C GLN A 240 1.62 -14.95 -8.73
N LEU A 241 0.30 -15.17 -8.90
CA LEU A 241 -0.40 -14.86 -10.15
C LEU A 241 -0.36 -13.37 -10.48
N ILE A 242 -0.65 -12.50 -9.49
CA ILE A 242 -0.57 -11.05 -9.67
C ILE A 242 0.85 -10.62 -10.01
N ALA A 243 1.86 -11.14 -9.30
CA ALA A 243 3.26 -10.84 -9.62
C ALA A 243 3.61 -11.24 -11.07
N LEU A 244 3.17 -12.40 -11.53
CA LEU A 244 3.37 -12.84 -12.89
C LEU A 244 2.72 -11.90 -13.92
N LEU A 245 1.47 -11.52 -13.69
CA LEU A 245 0.75 -10.58 -14.56
C LEU A 245 1.45 -9.21 -14.62
N LEU A 246 1.84 -8.67 -13.46
CA LEU A 246 2.59 -7.41 -13.39
C LEU A 246 3.97 -7.53 -14.06
N PHE A 247 4.66 -8.65 -13.88
CA PHE A 247 5.97 -8.90 -14.49
C PHE A 247 5.87 -8.96 -16.01
N ILE A 248 4.88 -9.69 -16.55
CA ILE A 248 4.61 -9.74 -17.99
C ILE A 248 4.31 -8.31 -18.52
N ALA A 249 3.45 -7.55 -17.85
CA ALA A 249 3.13 -6.18 -18.24
C ALA A 249 4.38 -5.28 -18.25
N LEU A 250 5.27 -5.43 -17.30
CA LEU A 250 6.56 -4.73 -17.26
C LEU A 250 7.51 -5.18 -18.36
N CYS A 251 7.60 -6.48 -18.63
CA CYS A 251 8.41 -7.02 -19.74
C CYS A 251 7.93 -6.49 -21.09
N VAL A 252 6.63 -6.47 -21.34
CA VAL A 252 6.06 -5.90 -22.58
C VAL A 252 6.39 -4.41 -22.70
N LYS A 253 6.31 -3.64 -21.64
CA LYS A 253 6.53 -2.19 -21.65
C LYS A 253 8.00 -1.80 -21.71
N LEU A 254 8.84 -2.46 -20.93
CA LEU A 254 10.27 -2.12 -20.76
C LEU A 254 11.19 -2.99 -21.63
N GLY A 255 10.73 -4.16 -22.05
CA GLY A 255 11.52 -5.15 -22.81
C GLY A 255 12.22 -4.57 -24.04
N PRO A 256 11.54 -3.82 -24.92
CA PRO A 256 12.19 -3.23 -26.10
C PRO A 256 13.32 -2.26 -25.75
N THR A 257 13.21 -1.55 -24.62
CA THR A 257 14.24 -0.64 -24.15
C THR A 257 15.40 -1.38 -23.49
N LEU A 258 15.09 -2.43 -22.71
CA LEU A 258 16.09 -3.28 -22.07
C LEU A 258 16.90 -4.06 -23.12
N LEU A 259 16.26 -4.65 -24.12
CA LEU A 259 16.92 -5.37 -25.19
C LEU A 259 17.89 -4.47 -25.97
N ARG A 260 17.49 -3.23 -26.31
CA ARG A 260 18.37 -2.25 -26.96
C ARG A 260 19.60 -1.88 -26.09
N ASN A 261 19.43 -1.87 -24.76
CA ASN A 261 20.53 -1.57 -23.86
C ASN A 261 21.43 -2.79 -23.61
N LEU A 262 20.85 -4.00 -23.56
CA LEU A 262 21.58 -5.26 -23.45
C LEU A 262 22.47 -5.53 -24.68
N SER A 263 21.98 -5.16 -25.88
CA SER A 263 22.80 -5.31 -27.10
C SER A 263 24.06 -4.45 -27.12
N ARG A 264 24.20 -3.48 -26.18
CA ARG A 264 25.41 -2.66 -25.99
C ARG A 264 26.35 -3.23 -24.94
N ILE A 265 25.95 -4.25 -24.20
CA ILE A 265 26.78 -4.93 -23.20
C ILE A 265 27.58 -6.01 -23.92
N GLU A 266 28.83 -6.17 -23.58
CA GLU A 266 29.66 -7.25 -24.08
C GLU A 266 28.97 -8.60 -23.82
N LYS A 267 28.85 -9.42 -24.86
CA LYS A 267 28.06 -10.66 -24.87
C LYS A 267 28.44 -11.58 -23.70
N ASN A 268 29.74 -11.69 -23.40
CA ASN A 268 30.25 -12.54 -22.33
C ASN A 268 29.80 -12.06 -20.94
N ILE A 269 29.77 -10.74 -20.70
CA ILE A 269 29.29 -10.14 -19.45
C ILE A 269 27.78 -10.37 -19.30
N ALA A 270 27.01 -10.22 -20.38
CA ALA A 270 25.58 -10.48 -20.36
C ALA A 270 25.27 -11.96 -20.06
N ILE A 271 25.99 -12.89 -20.67
CA ILE A 271 25.86 -14.33 -20.42
C ILE A 271 26.26 -14.67 -18.98
N ALA A 272 27.40 -14.18 -18.49
CA ALA A 272 27.86 -14.43 -17.13
C ALA A 272 26.83 -13.89 -16.09
N GLY A 273 26.28 -12.70 -16.34
CA GLY A 273 25.24 -12.10 -15.50
C GLY A 273 23.96 -12.95 -15.51
N ALA A 274 23.51 -13.43 -16.66
CA ALA A 274 22.34 -14.31 -16.77
C ALA A 274 22.55 -15.64 -16.03
N ILE A 275 23.72 -16.25 -16.17
CA ILE A 275 24.09 -17.48 -15.45
C ILE A 275 24.10 -17.23 -13.93
N ALA A 276 24.72 -16.14 -13.46
CA ALA A 276 24.75 -15.79 -12.05
C ALA A 276 23.34 -15.60 -11.47
N ILE A 277 22.45 -14.92 -12.19
CA ILE A 277 21.04 -14.76 -11.79
C ILE A 277 20.35 -16.13 -11.72
N LEU A 278 20.52 -16.98 -12.75
CA LEU A 278 19.93 -18.30 -12.78
C LEU A 278 20.40 -19.17 -11.61
N LEU A 279 21.70 -19.22 -11.37
CA LEU A 279 22.27 -19.97 -10.24
C LEU A 279 21.75 -19.44 -8.88
N THR A 280 21.64 -18.13 -8.73
CA THR A 280 21.06 -17.52 -7.53
C THR A 280 19.61 -17.94 -7.33
N LEU A 281 18.80 -17.91 -8.39
CA LEU A 281 17.40 -18.33 -8.33
C LEU A 281 17.25 -19.83 -8.02
N VAL A 282 18.09 -20.68 -8.60
CA VAL A 282 18.12 -22.12 -8.31
C VAL A 282 18.51 -22.38 -6.84
N ALA A 283 19.59 -21.73 -6.38
CA ALA A 283 20.04 -21.87 -5.00
C ALA A 283 18.98 -21.39 -3.99
N LEU A 284 18.35 -20.24 -4.25
CA LEU A 284 17.24 -19.74 -3.44
C LEU A 284 16.04 -20.70 -3.50
N GLY A 285 15.73 -21.25 -4.66
CA GLY A 285 14.65 -22.21 -4.83
C GLY A 285 14.83 -23.47 -3.99
N GLN A 286 16.04 -24.04 -4.00
CA GLN A 286 16.38 -25.19 -3.18
C GLN A 286 16.36 -24.85 -1.68
N ALA A 287 16.99 -23.74 -1.28
CA ALA A 287 17.07 -23.31 0.11
C ALA A 287 15.70 -22.95 0.73
N THR A 288 14.72 -22.52 -0.07
CA THR A 288 13.41 -22.05 0.41
C THR A 288 12.29 -23.08 0.26
N HIS A 289 12.59 -24.33 -0.07
CA HIS A 289 11.60 -25.41 -0.19
C HIS A 289 10.41 -25.02 -1.09
N LEU A 290 10.68 -24.64 -2.35
CA LEU A 290 9.67 -24.24 -3.34
C LEU A 290 8.61 -25.34 -3.64
N GLU A 291 8.84 -26.57 -3.27
CA GLU A 291 7.84 -27.65 -3.32
C GLU A 291 6.55 -27.30 -2.55
N GLN A 292 6.62 -26.58 -1.43
CA GLN A 292 5.42 -26.16 -0.69
C GLN A 292 4.48 -25.24 -1.49
N PRO A 293 4.95 -24.14 -2.10
CA PRO A 293 4.14 -23.37 -3.05
C PRO A 293 3.63 -24.20 -4.22
N LEU A 294 4.47 -25.04 -4.82
CA LEU A 294 4.10 -25.88 -5.97
C LEU A 294 2.99 -26.89 -5.63
N ASN A 295 3.10 -27.60 -4.50
CA ASN A 295 2.06 -28.53 -4.02
C ASN A 295 0.71 -27.83 -3.81
N ARG A 296 0.71 -26.56 -3.42
CA ARG A 296 -0.53 -25.77 -3.30
C ARG A 296 -1.19 -25.52 -4.64
N TRP A 297 -0.43 -25.40 -5.73
CA TRP A 297 -0.99 -25.26 -7.08
C TRP A 297 -1.64 -26.56 -7.57
N GLN A 298 -1.12 -27.73 -7.22
CA GLN A 298 -1.69 -29.03 -7.61
C GLN A 298 -3.10 -29.27 -7.04
N THR A 299 -3.40 -28.71 -5.86
CA THR A 299 -4.70 -28.85 -5.19
C THR A 299 -5.70 -27.73 -5.51
N VAL A 300 -5.47 -26.92 -6.53
CA VAL A 300 -6.32 -25.78 -6.89
C VAL A 300 -7.71 -26.21 -7.32
N SER A 301 -7.80 -27.19 -8.23
CA SER A 301 -9.08 -27.66 -8.81
C SER A 301 -10.03 -28.21 -7.75
N GLU A 302 -9.51 -28.83 -6.69
CA GLU A 302 -10.31 -29.41 -5.60
C GLU A 302 -10.75 -28.37 -4.57
N ARG A 303 -9.94 -27.33 -4.34
CA ARG A 303 -10.15 -26.37 -3.26
C ARG A 303 -11.01 -25.17 -3.65
N ILE A 304 -10.93 -24.69 -4.91
CA ILE A 304 -11.68 -23.50 -5.33
C ILE A 304 -13.20 -23.66 -5.18
N PRO A 305 -13.84 -24.77 -5.62
CA PRO A 305 -15.27 -24.90 -5.50
C PRO A 305 -15.79 -24.88 -4.05
N ASN A 306 -14.95 -25.34 -3.10
CA ASN A 306 -15.30 -25.50 -1.68
C ASN A 306 -14.72 -24.39 -0.80
N ASP A 307 -14.14 -23.32 -1.36
CA ASP A 307 -13.57 -22.23 -0.55
C ASP A 307 -14.66 -21.49 0.21
N ALA A 308 -14.51 -21.44 1.53
CA ALA A 308 -15.43 -20.78 2.43
C ALA A 308 -15.61 -19.27 2.11
N ARG A 309 -14.65 -18.66 1.42
CA ARG A 309 -14.70 -17.25 0.99
C ARG A 309 -15.87 -16.99 0.05
N TRP A 310 -16.20 -17.91 -0.88
CA TRP A 310 -17.34 -17.76 -1.75
C TRP A 310 -18.67 -17.76 -1.00
N ARG A 311 -18.78 -18.63 0.03
CA ARG A 311 -19.95 -18.64 0.91
C ARG A 311 -20.04 -17.36 1.73
N ALA A 312 -18.91 -16.91 2.32
CA ALA A 312 -18.86 -15.66 3.05
C ALA A 312 -19.26 -14.45 2.18
N SER A 313 -18.77 -14.39 0.93
CA SER A 313 -19.18 -13.34 -0.01
C SER A 313 -20.66 -13.38 -0.32
N ARG A 314 -21.28 -14.57 -0.47
CA ARG A 314 -22.73 -14.69 -0.64
C ARG A 314 -23.51 -14.18 0.57
N VAL A 315 -23.05 -14.50 1.79
CA VAL A 315 -23.61 -13.94 3.03
C VAL A 315 -23.48 -12.42 3.05
N ALA A 316 -22.31 -11.89 2.70
CA ALA A 316 -22.10 -10.45 2.65
C ALA A 316 -22.98 -9.74 1.59
N ILE A 317 -23.19 -10.38 0.43
CA ILE A 317 -24.09 -9.88 -0.61
C ILE A 317 -25.55 -9.82 -0.11
N SER A 318 -26.00 -10.79 0.71
CA SER A 318 -27.35 -10.73 1.28
C SER A 318 -27.57 -9.58 2.26
N ALA A 319 -26.50 -8.97 2.78
CA ALA A 319 -26.58 -7.79 3.63
C ALA A 319 -26.64 -6.46 2.83
N LEU A 320 -26.35 -6.46 1.52
CA LEU A 320 -26.33 -5.22 0.71
C LEU A 320 -27.65 -4.43 0.67
N PRO A 321 -28.86 -5.05 0.68
CA PRO A 321 -30.11 -4.30 0.73
C PRO A 321 -30.24 -3.40 1.98
N ASP A 322 -29.61 -3.79 3.10
CA ASP A 322 -29.72 -3.10 4.39
C ASP A 322 -28.65 -2.02 4.58
N VAL A 323 -27.65 -1.95 3.69
CA VAL A 323 -26.49 -1.07 3.79
C VAL A 323 -26.83 0.42 3.70
N GLY A 324 -27.83 0.77 2.87
CA GLY A 324 -28.21 2.16 2.63
C GLY A 324 -27.07 2.99 1.98
N PHE A 325 -27.17 4.32 2.11
CA PHE A 325 -26.22 5.23 1.49
C PHE A 325 -24.84 5.29 2.18
N PHE A 326 -24.81 5.10 3.51
CA PHE A 326 -23.64 5.34 4.35
C PHE A 326 -23.05 4.10 5.01
N GLY A 327 -23.66 2.93 4.83
CA GLY A 327 -23.16 1.67 5.36
C GLY A 327 -23.45 1.45 6.85
N PHE A 328 -22.89 0.36 7.37
CA PHE A 328 -23.01 0.00 8.79
C PHE A 328 -22.02 0.75 9.69
N GLY A 329 -21.07 1.46 9.11
CA GLY A 329 -20.01 2.20 9.78
C GLY A 329 -18.61 1.65 9.50
N PRO A 330 -17.59 2.52 9.50
CA PRO A 330 -16.19 2.13 9.23
C PRO A 330 -15.69 1.01 10.14
N GLY A 331 -15.14 -0.07 9.57
CA GLY A 331 -14.54 -1.17 10.31
C GLY A 331 -15.52 -2.15 10.96
N THR A 332 -16.83 -2.03 10.72
CA THR A 332 -17.87 -2.78 11.43
C THR A 332 -18.19 -4.14 10.82
N PHE A 333 -17.54 -4.56 9.73
CA PHE A 333 -17.79 -5.87 9.11
C PHE A 333 -17.82 -7.02 10.14
N ARG A 334 -16.81 -7.10 11.00
CA ARG A 334 -16.70 -8.15 12.03
C ARG A 334 -17.85 -8.15 13.04
N VAL A 335 -18.54 -7.03 13.21
CA VAL A 335 -19.67 -6.85 14.13
C VAL A 335 -20.98 -7.24 13.45
N VAL A 336 -21.14 -6.87 12.19
CA VAL A 336 -22.36 -7.06 11.41
C VAL A 336 -22.44 -8.46 10.81
N PHE A 337 -21.34 -8.99 10.28
CA PHE A 337 -21.32 -10.26 9.56
C PHE A 337 -21.89 -11.45 10.33
N PRO A 338 -21.65 -11.63 11.65
CA PRO A 338 -22.21 -12.74 12.40
C PRO A 338 -23.74 -12.81 12.37
N SER A 339 -24.44 -11.67 12.39
CA SER A 339 -25.91 -11.64 12.38
C SER A 339 -26.48 -12.15 11.05
N TYR A 340 -25.87 -11.78 9.91
CA TYR A 340 -26.27 -12.32 8.61
C TYR A 340 -25.83 -13.76 8.39
N ASN A 341 -24.66 -14.13 8.92
CA ASN A 341 -24.12 -15.47 8.81
C ASN A 341 -24.95 -16.50 9.57
N SER A 342 -25.48 -16.16 10.75
CA SER A 342 -26.24 -17.08 11.61
C SER A 342 -27.57 -17.54 10.98
N VAL A 343 -28.18 -16.70 10.17
CA VAL A 343 -29.50 -17.00 9.51
C VAL A 343 -29.32 -17.44 8.04
N SER A 344 -28.10 -17.45 7.52
CA SER A 344 -27.82 -17.75 6.11
C SER A 344 -27.80 -19.25 5.84
N ILE A 345 -28.41 -19.68 4.72
CA ILE A 345 -28.21 -21.03 4.15
C ILE A 345 -26.75 -21.26 3.69
N ASN A 346 -26.00 -20.20 3.44
CA ASN A 346 -24.60 -20.22 3.09
C ASN A 346 -23.68 -20.10 4.33
N HIS A 347 -24.17 -20.45 5.50
CA HIS A 347 -23.43 -20.34 6.77
C HIS A 347 -21.98 -20.83 6.65
N VAL A 348 -21.07 -20.02 7.16
CA VAL A 348 -19.64 -20.32 7.23
C VAL A 348 -19.20 -20.43 8.69
N PRO A 349 -18.49 -21.48 9.06
CA PRO A 349 -18.02 -21.66 10.43
C PRO A 349 -16.87 -20.70 10.77
N GLY A 350 -16.65 -20.49 12.07
CA GLY A 350 -15.53 -19.69 12.59
C GLY A 350 -15.79 -18.20 12.64
N THR A 351 -14.81 -17.47 13.14
CA THR A 351 -14.85 -16.01 13.30
C THR A 351 -14.25 -15.33 12.08
N TRP A 352 -15.05 -14.53 11.39
CA TRP A 352 -14.62 -13.77 10.22
C TRP A 352 -14.32 -12.34 10.61
N ARG A 353 -13.03 -12.03 10.69
CA ARG A 353 -12.57 -10.65 10.98
C ARG A 353 -12.63 -9.74 9.76
N PHE A 354 -12.41 -10.31 8.57
CA PHE A 354 -12.43 -9.64 7.26
C PHE A 354 -13.10 -10.56 6.23
N LEU A 355 -13.69 -9.96 5.20
CA LEU A 355 -14.47 -10.70 4.18
C LEU A 355 -13.61 -11.49 3.20
N HIS A 356 -12.33 -11.15 3.03
CA HIS A 356 -11.46 -11.59 1.92
C HIS A 356 -11.93 -11.09 0.54
N GLU A 357 -12.57 -9.94 0.52
CA GLU A 357 -12.92 -9.15 -0.66
C GLU A 357 -13.14 -7.71 -0.20
N ASP A 358 -12.17 -6.82 -0.49
CA ASP A 358 -12.13 -5.48 0.09
C ASP A 358 -13.23 -4.55 -0.46
N TYR A 359 -13.66 -4.73 -1.72
CA TYR A 359 -14.65 -3.84 -2.34
C TYR A 359 -16.04 -4.06 -1.72
N LEU A 360 -16.44 -5.32 -1.56
CA LEU A 360 -17.70 -5.67 -0.93
C LEU A 360 -17.69 -5.31 0.55
N GLN A 361 -16.56 -5.55 1.25
CA GLN A 361 -16.41 -5.12 2.63
C GLN A 361 -16.52 -3.59 2.75
N THR A 362 -15.92 -2.84 1.84
CA THR A 362 -16.03 -1.38 1.80
C THR A 362 -17.49 -0.95 1.55
N ALA A 363 -18.23 -1.65 0.67
CA ALA A 363 -19.63 -1.37 0.42
C ALA A 363 -20.49 -1.56 1.68
N LEU A 364 -20.26 -2.64 2.44
CA LEU A 364 -20.97 -2.88 3.70
C LEU A 364 -20.66 -1.82 4.76
N GLU A 365 -19.38 -1.45 4.91
CA GLU A 365 -18.95 -0.54 5.96
C GLU A 365 -19.25 0.94 5.65
N TRP A 366 -19.13 1.36 4.39
CA TRP A 366 -19.19 2.76 3.96
C TRP A 366 -20.42 3.11 3.12
N GLY A 367 -21.24 2.12 2.76
CA GLY A 367 -22.36 2.29 1.86
C GLY A 367 -21.96 2.72 0.45
N TRP A 368 -22.95 3.09 -0.34
CA TRP A 368 -22.73 3.44 -1.74
C TRP A 368 -21.96 4.76 -1.91
N VAL A 369 -22.28 5.76 -1.07
CA VAL A 369 -21.63 7.09 -1.12
C VAL A 369 -20.18 7.00 -0.69
N GLY A 370 -19.91 6.37 0.47
CA GLY A 370 -18.54 6.23 0.95
C GLY A 370 -17.67 5.38 0.04
N SER A 371 -18.21 4.28 -0.50
CA SER A 371 -17.52 3.43 -1.47
C SER A 371 -17.17 4.18 -2.76
N GLY A 372 -18.10 5.01 -3.26
CA GLY A 372 -17.85 5.88 -4.40
C GLY A 372 -16.71 6.88 -4.14
N LEU A 373 -16.69 7.49 -2.95
CA LEU A 373 -15.61 8.42 -2.56
C LEU A 373 -14.25 7.72 -2.43
N TRP A 374 -14.20 6.52 -1.83
CA TRP A 374 -12.98 5.70 -1.77
C TRP A 374 -12.51 5.29 -3.17
N GLY A 375 -13.44 4.87 -4.04
CA GLY A 375 -13.14 4.57 -5.44
C GLY A 375 -12.59 5.77 -6.20
N LEU A 376 -13.19 6.95 -6.04
CA LEU A 376 -12.69 8.20 -6.63
C LEU A 376 -11.32 8.60 -6.09
N LEU A 377 -11.07 8.42 -4.80
CA LEU A 377 -9.76 8.68 -4.20
C LEU A 377 -8.69 7.75 -4.78
N PHE A 378 -8.96 6.46 -4.84
CA PHE A 378 -8.02 5.44 -5.30
C PHE A 378 -7.80 5.50 -6.81
N PHE A 379 -8.85 5.26 -7.59
CA PHE A 379 -8.75 5.20 -9.05
C PHE A 379 -8.61 6.59 -9.69
N GLY A 380 -9.21 7.62 -9.09
CA GLY A 380 -9.03 9.01 -9.52
C GLY A 380 -7.58 9.46 -9.44
N GLY A 381 -6.86 9.10 -8.37
CA GLY A 381 -5.43 9.35 -8.25
C GLY A 381 -4.61 8.72 -9.37
N MET A 382 -4.90 7.45 -9.69
CA MET A 382 -4.24 6.72 -10.79
C MET A 382 -4.54 7.35 -12.16
N VAL A 383 -5.81 7.69 -12.42
CA VAL A 383 -6.24 8.34 -13.67
C VAL A 383 -5.55 9.70 -13.85
N ILE A 384 -5.48 10.50 -12.79
CA ILE A 384 -4.78 11.80 -12.80
C ILE A 384 -3.29 11.60 -13.08
N ALA A 385 -2.66 10.62 -12.45
CA ALA A 385 -1.26 10.29 -12.70
C ALA A 385 -1.02 9.91 -14.17
N ILE A 386 -1.84 9.01 -14.72
CA ILE A 386 -1.75 8.57 -16.14
C ILE A 386 -2.00 9.74 -17.10
N ARG A 387 -3.01 10.57 -16.84
CA ARG A 387 -3.30 11.75 -17.65
C ARG A 387 -2.16 12.77 -17.60
N SER A 388 -1.59 13.00 -16.40
CA SER A 388 -0.44 13.90 -16.23
C SER A 388 0.78 13.41 -17.00
N TYR A 389 1.01 12.10 -17.05
CA TYR A 389 2.11 11.48 -17.77
C TYR A 389 2.05 11.73 -19.30
N LYS A 390 0.84 11.84 -19.86
CA LYS A 390 0.61 12.07 -21.30
C LYS A 390 0.69 13.54 -21.71
N LYS A 391 0.77 14.48 -20.78
CA LYS A 391 0.76 15.92 -21.07
C LYS A 391 2.15 16.40 -21.55
N PRO A 392 2.23 17.43 -22.42
CA PRO A 392 3.50 17.94 -22.96
C PRO A 392 4.52 18.34 -21.89
N TRP A 393 4.07 18.94 -20.78
CA TRP A 393 4.96 19.32 -19.68
C TRP A 393 5.60 18.13 -18.95
N ALA A 394 5.00 16.94 -18.99
CA ALA A 394 5.58 15.75 -18.38
C ALA A 394 6.87 15.31 -19.09
N GLN A 395 7.10 15.74 -20.33
CA GLN A 395 8.36 15.52 -21.05
C GLN A 395 9.53 16.21 -20.35
N HIS A 396 9.26 17.32 -19.64
CA HIS A 396 10.22 18.09 -18.86
C HIS A 396 10.43 17.54 -17.43
N TRP A 397 9.64 16.56 -17.00
CA TRP A 397 9.87 15.93 -15.71
C TRP A 397 11.21 15.22 -15.70
N ARG A 398 11.92 15.32 -14.56
CA ARG A 398 13.13 14.53 -14.38
C ARG A 398 12.81 13.05 -14.56
N PRO A 399 13.62 12.27 -15.29
CA PRO A 399 13.35 10.86 -15.61
C PRO A 399 12.96 10.01 -14.38
N ARG A 400 13.55 10.32 -13.21
CA ARG A 400 13.25 9.65 -11.94
C ARG A 400 11.81 9.83 -11.46
N ARG A 401 11.18 11.00 -11.67
CA ARG A 401 9.78 11.24 -11.27
C ARG A 401 8.83 10.41 -12.13
N ARG A 402 9.07 10.39 -13.42
CA ARG A 402 8.28 9.58 -14.36
C ARG A 402 8.37 8.10 -14.03
N LEU A 403 9.59 7.63 -13.75
CA LEU A 403 9.85 6.22 -13.46
C LEU A 403 9.17 5.81 -12.14
N LEU A 404 9.35 6.58 -11.07
CA LEU A 404 8.73 6.29 -9.78
C LEU A 404 7.20 6.27 -9.86
N GLN A 405 6.60 7.26 -10.53
CA GLN A 405 5.15 7.31 -10.70
C GLN A 405 4.62 6.11 -11.49
N PHE A 406 5.32 5.70 -12.55
CA PHE A 406 4.96 4.52 -13.32
C PHE A 406 4.95 3.26 -12.46
N PHE A 407 6.01 3.00 -11.69
CA PHE A 407 6.07 1.82 -10.82
C PHE A 407 5.10 1.89 -9.65
N ALA A 408 4.80 3.07 -9.12
CA ALA A 408 3.76 3.25 -8.12
C ALA A 408 2.36 2.89 -8.67
N ILE A 409 2.05 3.28 -9.91
CA ILE A 409 0.80 2.87 -10.58
C ILE A 409 0.75 1.35 -10.76
N VAL A 410 1.84 0.73 -11.21
CA VAL A 410 1.90 -0.74 -11.37
C VAL A 410 1.65 -1.44 -10.03
N ALA A 411 2.26 -0.97 -8.94
CA ALA A 411 2.05 -1.51 -7.61
C ALA A 411 0.59 -1.33 -7.11
N LEU A 412 -0.02 -0.16 -7.38
CA LEU A 412 -1.44 0.08 -7.05
C LEU A 412 -2.39 -0.81 -7.85
N VAL A 413 -2.10 -1.09 -9.13
CA VAL A 413 -2.85 -2.08 -9.92
C VAL A 413 -2.74 -3.45 -9.27
N GLY A 414 -1.56 -3.86 -8.82
CA GLY A 414 -1.36 -5.14 -8.13
C GLY A 414 -2.20 -5.27 -6.87
N VAL A 415 -2.24 -4.24 -6.01
CA VAL A 415 -3.07 -4.30 -4.80
C VAL A 415 -4.56 -4.24 -5.11
N ALA A 416 -4.98 -3.48 -6.14
CA ALA A 416 -6.38 -3.45 -6.57
C ALA A 416 -6.86 -4.82 -7.06
N LEU A 417 -6.03 -5.55 -7.80
CA LEU A 417 -6.32 -6.94 -8.20
C LEU A 417 -6.36 -7.89 -7.00
N HIS A 418 -5.46 -7.69 -6.03
CA HIS A 418 -5.43 -8.53 -4.83
C HIS A 418 -6.66 -8.31 -3.94
N ALA A 419 -7.16 -7.08 -3.86
CA ALA A 419 -8.34 -6.68 -3.11
C ALA A 419 -9.65 -7.34 -3.59
N LEU A 420 -9.69 -7.91 -4.80
CA LEU A 420 -10.81 -8.71 -5.32
C LEU A 420 -10.98 -10.06 -4.63
N ILE A 421 -9.92 -10.60 -4.00
CA ILE A 421 -9.89 -12.01 -3.56
C ILE A 421 -9.33 -12.14 -2.14
N ASP A 422 -8.84 -11.05 -1.55
CA ASP A 422 -8.29 -11.00 -0.21
C ASP A 422 -8.53 -9.60 0.41
N PHE A 423 -7.99 -9.32 1.60
CA PHE A 423 -8.21 -8.09 2.37
C PHE A 423 -6.94 -7.24 2.58
N PRO A 424 -6.11 -6.98 1.56
CA PRO A 424 -4.89 -6.19 1.75
C PRO A 424 -5.16 -4.78 2.26
N LEU A 425 -6.29 -4.19 1.87
CA LEU A 425 -6.66 -2.83 2.26
C LEU A 425 -7.16 -2.71 3.70
N GLN A 426 -7.21 -3.81 4.47
CA GLN A 426 -7.51 -3.80 5.91
C GLN A 426 -6.23 -3.80 6.78
N ILE A 427 -5.05 -4.04 6.19
CA ILE A 427 -3.77 -4.19 6.89
C ILE A 427 -3.04 -2.84 6.96
N ALA A 428 -2.74 -2.36 8.17
CA ALA A 428 -2.24 -1.00 8.38
C ALA A 428 -0.93 -0.69 7.64
N SER A 429 0.01 -1.63 7.59
CA SER A 429 1.25 -1.44 6.82
C SER A 429 0.97 -1.29 5.32
N ILE A 430 0.10 -2.13 4.75
CA ILE A 430 -0.27 -2.08 3.34
C ILE A 430 -1.03 -0.78 3.05
N GLN A 431 -1.98 -0.39 3.91
CA GLN A 431 -2.71 0.88 3.79
C GLN A 431 -1.76 2.08 3.77
N LEU A 432 -0.71 2.10 4.61
CA LEU A 432 0.27 3.18 4.64
C LEU A 432 1.07 3.27 3.34
N TYR A 433 1.47 2.13 2.77
CA TYR A 433 2.16 2.10 1.47
C TYR A 433 1.22 2.50 0.33
N VAL A 434 -0.02 2.04 0.33
CA VAL A 434 -1.05 2.47 -0.64
C VAL A 434 -1.30 3.97 -0.54
N ALA A 435 -1.48 4.52 0.66
CA ALA A 435 -1.62 5.97 0.88
C ALA A 435 -0.40 6.74 0.35
N THR A 436 0.81 6.21 0.57
CA THR A 436 2.05 6.79 0.04
C THR A 436 2.04 6.83 -1.50
N TYR A 437 1.67 5.74 -2.16
CA TYR A 437 1.63 5.68 -3.63
C TYR A 437 0.51 6.51 -4.22
N LEU A 438 -0.65 6.58 -3.56
CA LEU A 438 -1.72 7.51 -3.94
C LEU A 438 -1.26 8.95 -3.81
N GLY A 439 -0.54 9.31 -2.74
CA GLY A 439 0.07 10.63 -2.59
C GLY A 439 1.04 10.97 -3.72
N LEU A 440 1.83 10.01 -4.22
CA LEU A 440 2.68 10.18 -5.40
C LEU A 440 1.86 10.38 -6.68
N CYS A 441 0.75 9.65 -6.85
CA CYS A 441 -0.13 9.77 -8.00
C CYS A 441 -0.83 11.14 -8.03
N TRP A 442 -1.46 11.55 -6.94
CA TRP A 442 -2.11 12.85 -6.79
C TRP A 442 -1.10 14.01 -6.88
N GLY A 443 0.12 13.83 -6.35
CA GLY A 443 1.21 14.80 -6.37
C GLY A 443 1.72 15.11 -7.78
N GLY A 444 1.62 14.16 -8.71
CA GLY A 444 2.04 14.33 -10.09
C GLY A 444 1.37 15.52 -10.80
N ALA A 445 0.10 15.80 -10.51
CA ALA A 445 -0.60 16.96 -11.03
C ALA A 445 -0.06 18.30 -10.51
N ALA A 446 0.56 18.30 -9.31
CA ALA A 446 1.12 19.48 -8.68
C ALA A 446 2.58 19.76 -9.08
N TRP A 447 3.30 18.75 -9.60
CA TRP A 447 4.70 18.90 -10.05
C TRP A 447 4.86 19.92 -11.18
N GLN A 448 3.81 20.16 -11.97
CA GLN A 448 3.77 21.12 -13.04
C GLN A 448 4.00 22.56 -12.56
N ARG A 449 3.39 22.95 -11.42
CA ARG A 449 3.43 24.35 -10.94
C ARG A 449 4.79 24.75 -10.39
N SER A 450 5.58 23.82 -9.87
CA SER A 450 6.88 24.11 -9.26
C SER A 450 8.00 24.29 -10.30
N GLU A 451 7.93 23.61 -11.43
CA GLU A 451 8.96 23.71 -12.49
C GLU A 451 8.77 24.95 -13.37
N VAL A 452 7.53 25.38 -13.60
CA VAL A 452 7.24 26.64 -14.32
C VAL A 452 7.64 27.86 -13.48
N ARG A 453 7.42 27.84 -12.17
CA ARG A 453 7.87 28.92 -11.26
C ARG A 453 9.39 29.00 -11.13
N GLY A 454 10.11 27.87 -11.19
CA GLY A 454 11.57 27.83 -11.14
C GLY A 454 12.21 28.47 -12.37
N ARG A 455 11.69 28.17 -13.57
CA ARG A 455 12.18 28.76 -14.83
C ARG A 455 11.88 30.24 -14.99
N GLY A 456 10.72 30.71 -14.51
CA GLY A 456 10.39 32.15 -14.53
C GLY A 456 11.33 32.99 -13.65
N LYS A 457 11.94 32.39 -12.61
CA LYS A 457 12.96 33.05 -11.78
C LYS A 457 14.37 33.01 -12.39
N GLU A 458 14.71 31.97 -13.13
CA GLU A 458 16.00 31.87 -13.83
C GLU A 458 16.06 32.78 -15.07
N HIS A 459 14.96 32.98 -15.80
CA HIS A 459 14.90 33.91 -16.92
C HIS A 459 14.67 35.38 -16.51
N GLY A 460 14.05 35.63 -15.35
CA GLY A 460 13.90 36.99 -14.81
C GLY A 460 15.19 37.54 -14.17
N GLY A 461 16.14 36.69 -13.80
CA GLY A 461 17.45 37.07 -13.29
C GLY A 461 18.48 37.46 -14.37
N GLN A 462 18.40 36.84 -15.55
CA GLN A 462 19.32 37.13 -16.65
C GLN A 462 18.97 38.41 -17.44
N SER A 463 17.72 38.86 -17.45
CA SER A 463 17.34 40.07 -18.16
C SER A 463 17.61 41.37 -17.38
N SER A 464 18.06 41.30 -16.11
CA SER A 464 18.43 42.47 -15.32
C SER A 464 19.93 42.72 -15.22
N GLU A 465 20.79 41.81 -15.70
CA GLU A 465 22.25 42.01 -15.77
C GLU A 465 22.71 42.55 -17.14
N ASP A 466 22.01 42.26 -18.22
CA ASP A 466 22.36 42.78 -19.60
C ASP A 466 21.93 44.23 -19.87
N SER A 467 21.37 44.92 -18.87
CA SER A 467 21.01 46.34 -19.00
C SER A 467 21.91 47.28 -18.19
N ARG A 468 23.11 46.80 -17.76
CA ARG A 468 24.11 47.60 -17.05
C ARG A 468 25.54 47.32 -17.55
N GLU A 469 25.74 47.31 -18.88
CA GLU A 469 27.02 47.58 -19.48
C GLU A 469 26.87 48.62 -20.58
#